data_197ad5895b2a05c9f8b4b82203af38c5
#
_entry.id   197ad5895b2a05c9f8b4b82203af38c5
#
_cell.length_a   1.000
_cell.length_b   1.000
_cell.length_c   1.000
_cell.angle_alpha   90.00
_cell.angle_beta   90.00
_cell.angle_gamma   90.00
#
_symmetry.space_group_name_H-M   'P 1'
#
loop_
_entity.id
_entity.type
_entity.pdbx_description
1 polymer ?
#
loop_
_entity_poly.entity_id
_entity_poly.type
_entity_poly.pdbx_seq_one_letter_code
_entity_poly.pdbx_strand_id
1 'polypeptide(L)' 'MNVKRSLSLAGHRTSLALEPEFWAAAERLAGERGQSLAAFVLDIDRTRGDRNLASAVRVAVLAHFTAPVSLAERAYS' A
#
# COMPACT_ATOMS: atom_id res chain seq x y z
N MET A 1 7.26 15.88 0.94
CA MET A 1 6.13 16.39 1.77
C MET A 1 5.08 15.29 1.90
N ASN A 2 4.62 15.05 3.13
CA ASN A 2 3.58 14.05 3.35
C ASN A 2 2.20 14.68 3.32
N VAL A 3 1.25 13.97 2.73
CA VAL A 3 -0.16 14.37 2.72
C VAL A 3 -0.91 13.46 3.67
N LYS A 4 -1.60 14.05 4.63
CA LYS A 4 -2.36 13.32 5.64
C LYS A 4 -3.81 13.17 5.17
N ARG A 5 -4.30 11.94 5.19
CA ARG A 5 -5.68 11.65 4.84
C ARG A 5 -6.30 10.76 5.92
N SER A 6 -7.60 10.96 6.14
CA SER A 6 -8.36 10.11 7.06
C SER A 6 -9.06 9.02 6.28
N LEU A 7 -8.98 7.80 6.79
CA LEU A 7 -9.63 6.64 6.18
C LEU A 7 -10.45 5.94 7.25
N SER A 8 -11.57 5.34 6.84
CA SER A 8 -12.35 4.46 7.73
C SER A 8 -11.93 3.03 7.46
N LEU A 9 -11.32 2.39 8.46
CA LEU A 9 -10.86 1.02 8.36
C LEU A 9 -11.65 0.18 9.36
N ALA A 10 -12.52 -0.69 8.84
CA ALA A 10 -13.36 -1.57 9.67
C ALA A 10 -14.16 -0.79 10.73
N GLY A 11 -14.69 0.37 10.35
CA GLY A 11 -15.47 1.20 11.27
C GLY A 11 -14.66 2.15 12.14
N HIS A 12 -13.35 2.13 12.04
CA HIS A 12 -12.48 3.02 12.81
C HIS A 12 -11.85 4.08 11.90
N ARG A 13 -11.83 5.31 12.40
CA ARG A 13 -11.18 6.42 11.71
C ARG A 13 -9.68 6.35 11.95
N THR A 14 -8.90 6.35 10.90
CA THR A 14 -7.43 6.30 10.99
C THR A 14 -6.85 7.42 10.13
N SER A 15 -5.89 8.15 10.67
CA SER A 15 -5.13 9.13 9.90
C SER A 15 -3.85 8.48 9.39
N LEU A 16 -3.56 8.72 8.12
CA LEU A 16 -2.40 8.14 7.46
C LEU A 16 -1.71 9.23 6.65
N ALA A 17 -0.41 9.39 6.83
CA ALA A 17 0.37 10.38 6.10
C ALA A 17 1.34 9.67 5.16
N LEU A 18 1.22 9.96 3.87
CA LEU A 18 2.10 9.40 2.84
C LEU A 18 2.51 10.51 1.89
N GLU A 19 3.63 10.33 1.24
CA GLU A 19 4.01 11.17 0.12
C GLU A 19 2.96 11.09 -0.98
N PRO A 20 2.75 12.17 -1.74
CA PRO A 20 1.74 12.17 -2.81
C PRO A 20 1.92 11.02 -3.81
N GLU A 21 3.16 10.68 -4.09
CA GLU A 21 3.49 9.58 -5.00
C GLU A 21 2.97 8.24 -4.48
N PHE A 22 3.06 8.02 -3.17
CA PHE A 22 2.54 6.78 -2.58
C PHE A 22 1.02 6.78 -2.53
N TRP A 23 0.38 7.93 -2.32
CA TRP A 23 -1.08 8.00 -2.41
C TRP A 23 -1.56 7.65 -3.81
N ALA A 24 -0.93 8.21 -4.83
CA ALA A 24 -1.28 7.93 -6.21
C ALA A 24 -1.09 6.45 -6.54
N ALA A 25 0.02 5.86 -6.11
CA ALA A 25 0.29 4.46 -6.33
C ALA A 25 -0.69 3.55 -5.59
N ALA A 26 -1.03 3.89 -4.35
CA ALA A 26 -2.00 3.12 -3.57
C ALA A 26 -3.39 3.15 -4.23
N GLU A 27 -3.82 4.30 -4.72
CA GLU A 27 -5.09 4.41 -5.43
C GLU A 27 -5.09 3.58 -6.71
N ARG A 28 -3.99 3.61 -7.44
CA ARG A 28 -3.84 2.81 -8.66
C ARG A 28 -3.93 1.32 -8.35
N LEU A 29 -3.20 0.87 -7.32
CA LEU A 29 -3.22 -0.54 -6.94
C LEU A 29 -4.60 -0.99 -6.47
N ALA A 30 -5.27 -0.17 -5.67
CA ALA A 30 -6.62 -0.46 -5.24
C ALA A 30 -7.54 -0.63 -6.44
N GLY A 31 -7.45 0.29 -7.40
CA GLY A 31 -8.25 0.22 -8.64
C GLY A 31 -7.97 -1.03 -9.43
N GLU A 32 -6.71 -1.43 -9.57
CA GLU A 32 -6.33 -2.66 -10.27
C GLU A 32 -6.89 -3.91 -9.61
N ARG A 33 -7.08 -3.87 -8.29
CA ARG A 33 -7.64 -4.97 -7.53
C ARG A 33 -9.15 -4.91 -7.39
N GLY A 34 -9.79 -3.90 -7.97
CA GLY A 34 -11.22 -3.69 -7.83
C GLY A 34 -11.63 -3.33 -6.41
N GLN A 35 -10.73 -2.70 -5.64
CA GLN A 35 -10.98 -2.33 -4.25
C GLN A 35 -11.06 -0.82 -4.10
N SER A 36 -11.79 -0.37 -3.07
CA SER A 36 -11.64 1.01 -2.62
C SER A 36 -10.28 1.21 -1.97
N LEU A 37 -9.83 2.45 -1.88
CA LEU A 37 -8.58 2.74 -1.19
C LEU A 37 -8.63 2.26 0.27
N ALA A 38 -9.76 2.47 0.95
CA ALA A 38 -9.92 2.03 2.33
C ALA A 38 -9.82 0.50 2.45
N ALA A 39 -10.42 -0.25 1.53
CA ALA A 39 -10.33 -1.71 1.55
C ALA A 39 -8.89 -2.18 1.31
N PHE A 40 -8.19 -1.53 0.39
CA PHE A 40 -6.79 -1.85 0.11
C PHE A 40 -5.93 -1.63 1.35
N VAL A 41 -6.08 -0.48 1.99
CA VAL A 41 -5.30 -0.15 3.19
C VAL A 41 -5.68 -1.06 4.35
N LEU A 42 -6.95 -1.44 4.48
CA LEU A 42 -7.41 -2.36 5.52
C LEU A 42 -6.74 -3.72 5.39
N ASP A 43 -6.62 -4.25 4.18
CA ASP A 43 -5.94 -5.52 3.96
C ASP A 43 -4.47 -5.44 4.41
N ILE A 44 -3.82 -4.32 4.11
CA ILE A 44 -2.44 -4.10 4.55
C ILE A 44 -2.37 -4.02 6.08
N ASP A 45 -3.29 -3.31 6.70
CA ASP A 45 -3.34 -3.15 8.15
C ASP A 45 -3.45 -4.50 8.85
N ARG A 46 -4.24 -5.41 8.29
CA ARG A 46 -4.44 -6.74 8.87
C ARG A 46 -3.19 -7.62 8.81
N THR A 47 -2.28 -7.34 7.90
CA THR A 47 -1.10 -8.18 7.68
C THR A 47 0.21 -7.50 8.00
N ARG A 48 0.18 -6.27 8.53
CA ARG A 48 1.41 -5.48 8.75
C ARG A 48 2.27 -5.95 9.92
N GLY A 49 1.72 -6.72 10.84
CA GLY A 49 2.44 -7.14 12.03
C GLY A 49 2.84 -5.94 12.88
N ASP A 50 4.13 -5.86 13.25
CA ASP A 50 4.65 -4.78 14.08
C ASP A 50 5.01 -3.52 13.31
N ARG A 51 4.93 -3.57 12.00
CA ARG A 51 5.27 -2.42 11.15
C ARG A 51 4.17 -1.36 11.27
N ASN A 52 4.52 -0.07 11.34
CA ASN A 52 3.48 0.95 11.35
C ASN A 52 2.77 0.99 9.98
N LEU A 53 1.56 1.55 9.98
CA LEU A 53 0.72 1.48 8.80
C LEU A 53 1.32 2.21 7.60
N ALA A 54 1.88 3.40 7.81
CA ALA A 54 2.49 4.14 6.69
C ALA A 54 3.63 3.35 6.07
N SER A 55 4.48 2.76 6.88
CA SER A 55 5.57 1.92 6.40
C SER A 55 5.03 0.69 5.67
N ALA A 56 4.00 0.06 6.21
CA ALA A 56 3.40 -1.12 5.60
C ALA A 56 2.82 -0.79 4.22
N VAL A 57 2.15 0.36 4.07
CA VAL A 57 1.61 0.78 2.78
C VAL A 57 2.74 1.04 1.78
N ARG A 58 3.81 1.74 2.21
CA ARG A 58 4.95 1.99 1.33
C ARG A 58 5.60 0.69 0.87
N VAL A 59 5.77 -0.26 1.77
CA VAL A 59 6.36 -1.57 1.44
C VAL A 59 5.46 -2.34 0.49
N ALA A 60 4.15 -2.32 0.71
CA ALA A 60 3.20 -3.00 -0.18
C ALA A 60 3.25 -2.41 -1.59
N VAL A 61 3.30 -1.07 -1.70
CA VAL A 61 3.41 -0.40 -2.99
C VAL A 61 4.71 -0.77 -3.67
N LEU A 62 5.81 -0.69 -2.94
CA LEU A 62 7.14 -1.02 -3.49
C LEU A 62 7.18 -2.46 -3.96
N ALA A 63 6.64 -3.38 -3.18
CA ALA A 63 6.62 -4.80 -3.53
C ALA A 63 5.84 -5.07 -4.82
N HIS A 64 4.75 -4.33 -5.03
CA HIS A 64 3.96 -4.49 -6.25
C HIS A 64 4.80 -4.17 -7.51
N PHE A 65 5.60 -3.10 -7.44
CA PHE A 65 6.37 -2.66 -8.60
C PHE A 65 7.71 -3.37 -8.76
N THR A 66 8.19 -4.08 -7.74
CA THR A 66 9.51 -4.73 -7.78
C THR A 66 9.43 -6.24 -7.65
N ALA A 67 8.40 -6.78 -7.02
CA ALA A 67 8.33 -8.19 -6.68
C ALA A 67 8.14 -9.15 -7.84
N PRO A 68 7.48 -8.81 -8.96
CA PRO A 68 7.26 -9.85 -9.98
C PRO A 68 8.46 -10.14 -10.87
N VAL A 69 9.64 -9.89 -10.39
CA VAL A 69 10.82 -10.40 -11.10
C VAL A 69 10.80 -11.91 -10.93
N SER A 70 10.50 -12.63 -12.00
CA SER A 70 10.48 -14.08 -11.96
C SER A 70 11.89 -14.61 -11.73
N LEU A 71 11.99 -15.88 -11.32
CA LEU A 71 13.30 -16.52 -11.20
C LEU A 71 14.05 -16.51 -12.51
N ALA A 72 13.33 -16.65 -13.62
CA ALA A 72 13.97 -16.59 -14.94
C ALA A 72 14.57 -15.22 -15.21
N GLU A 73 13.89 -14.15 -14.85
CA GLU A 73 14.42 -12.80 -14.99
C GLU A 73 15.62 -12.57 -14.09
N ARG A 74 15.59 -13.09 -12.88
CA ARG A 74 16.71 -12.99 -11.96
C ARG A 74 17.92 -13.71 -12.47
N ALA A 75 17.74 -14.78 -13.22
CA ALA A 75 18.84 -15.54 -13.78
C ALA A 75 19.65 -14.74 -14.81
N TYR A 76 19.10 -13.68 -15.34
CA TYR A 76 19.79 -12.80 -16.29
C TYR A 76 20.52 -11.63 -15.62
N SER A 77 20.34 -11.46 -14.34
CA SER A 77 20.92 -10.32 -13.61
C SER A 77 22.27 -10.62 -13.08
#